data_c87658862459bace8add9e499fc2eeff
#
_entry.id   c87658862459bace8add9e499fc2eeff
#
_cell.length_a   1.000
_cell.length_b   1.000
_cell.length_c   1.000
_cell.angle_alpha   90.00
_cell.angle_beta   90.00
_cell.angle_gamma   90.00
#
_symmetry.space_group_name_H-M   'P 1'
#
loop_
_entity.id
_entity.type
_entity.pdbx_description
1 polymer ?
#
loop_
_entity_poly.entity_id
_entity_poly.type
_entity_poly.pdbx_seq_one_letter_code
_entity_poly.pdbx_strand_id
1 'polypeptide(L)'
;MNSAIILASGSGERFMGKTPKQFTKLSGLPILVHTIKVFQKNNNIEEIIVVANENFVPLVWQFVREHSLNKVSRVVAGAATRQESSKIGIDRCDKKTKYVLIHDGVRPFISTQTINELIVWVKIHKAVDTVIPSADTIVQINRNGFISNIPDRSLLRRGQTPQAFEYQLIKKAHETALNRNIKNATDDCALVMQMKHPVYTVMGDKQNMKITHPIDLHIADKLFQLRCQTTEDKINEILLEQFFDKIIIIAGGTSGIGKALSLFLKPHAKKIYALGRKTSLEFDITNYDTISNTLKTIWDNEKRIDYVVNCAGDLIKKNVEFTSIEEWDHIYDVNLKGNFLFVKALFPYFKKQN
;
A
#
# COMPACT_ATOMS: atom_id res chain seq x y z
N MET A 1 -8.26 2.13 -24.98
CA MET A 1 -8.54 2.14 -23.56
C MET A 1 -8.05 0.82 -22.95
N ASN A 2 -7.42 0.88 -21.80
CA ASN A 2 -6.97 -0.28 -21.04
C ASN A 2 -7.80 -0.38 -19.77
N SER A 3 -8.44 -1.51 -19.55
CA SER A 3 -9.29 -1.78 -18.38
C SER A 3 -8.62 -2.79 -17.46
N ALA A 4 -8.66 -2.57 -16.15
CA ALA A 4 -8.19 -3.51 -15.16
C ALA A 4 -9.39 -4.20 -14.48
N ILE A 5 -9.34 -5.52 -14.37
CA ILE A 5 -10.33 -6.32 -13.64
C ILE A 5 -9.66 -6.86 -12.39
N ILE A 6 -10.18 -6.46 -11.23
CA ILE A 6 -9.66 -6.88 -9.93
C ILE A 6 -10.58 -7.94 -9.34
N LEU A 7 -10.09 -9.18 -9.29
CA LEU A 7 -10.84 -10.33 -8.79
C LEU A 7 -10.76 -10.42 -7.27
N ALA A 8 -11.86 -10.20 -6.60
CA ALA A 8 -12.01 -10.19 -5.15
C ALA A 8 -13.22 -11.01 -4.64
N SER A 9 -13.76 -11.93 -5.46
CA SER A 9 -14.96 -12.73 -5.15
C SER A 9 -14.70 -13.95 -4.29
N GLY A 10 -13.44 -14.37 -4.12
CA GLY A 10 -13.09 -15.59 -3.38
C GLY A 10 -13.54 -15.58 -1.93
N SER A 11 -14.07 -16.70 -1.43
CA SER A 11 -14.55 -16.91 -0.05
C SER A 11 -13.45 -16.77 1.01
N GLY A 12 -12.20 -17.07 0.64
CA GLY A 12 -11.09 -16.97 1.59
C GLY A 12 -11.01 -18.09 2.62
N GLU A 13 -11.63 -19.26 2.38
CA GLU A 13 -11.72 -20.40 3.31
C GLU A 13 -10.40 -20.78 4.00
N ARG A 14 -9.28 -20.69 3.29
CA ARG A 14 -7.94 -20.98 3.84
C ARG A 14 -7.43 -19.92 4.84
N PHE A 15 -8.14 -18.82 5.00
CA PHE A 15 -7.72 -17.72 5.87
C PHE A 15 -8.32 -17.79 7.27
N MET A 16 -9.26 -18.74 7.53
CA MET A 16 -9.89 -19.05 8.82
C MET A 16 -10.43 -17.85 9.64
N GLY A 17 -10.72 -16.71 9.00
CA GLY A 17 -11.25 -15.50 9.64
C GLY A 17 -12.75 -15.29 9.36
N LYS A 18 -13.43 -14.57 10.26
CA LYS A 18 -14.84 -14.13 10.04
C LYS A 18 -14.99 -13.17 8.86
N THR A 19 -13.92 -12.48 8.49
CA THR A 19 -13.88 -11.51 7.38
C THR A 19 -13.08 -12.09 6.23
N PRO A 20 -13.58 -12.04 4.97
CA PRO A 20 -12.81 -12.48 3.81
C PRO A 20 -11.48 -11.73 3.72
N LYS A 21 -10.41 -12.46 3.37
CA LYS A 21 -9.02 -11.97 3.43
C LYS A 21 -8.76 -10.66 2.67
N GLN A 22 -9.47 -10.43 1.55
CA GLN A 22 -9.32 -9.21 0.75
C GLN A 22 -9.75 -7.94 1.50
N PHE A 23 -10.53 -8.07 2.57
CA PHE A 23 -10.99 -6.98 3.42
C PHE A 23 -10.21 -6.86 4.73
N THR A 24 -9.30 -7.80 4.99
CA THR A 24 -8.39 -7.72 6.14
C THR A 24 -7.47 -6.51 5.98
N LYS A 25 -7.22 -5.79 7.07
CA LYS A 25 -6.37 -4.60 7.06
C LYS A 25 -4.88 -4.99 7.01
N LEU A 26 -4.15 -4.31 6.15
CA LEU A 26 -2.70 -4.30 6.03
C LEU A 26 -2.27 -2.84 6.15
N SER A 27 -1.41 -2.50 7.11
CA SER A 27 -1.02 -1.11 7.37
C SER A 27 -2.21 -0.12 7.40
N GLY A 28 -3.27 -0.50 8.10
CA GLY A 28 -4.46 0.35 8.31
C GLY A 28 -5.52 0.32 7.22
N LEU A 29 -5.23 -0.16 6.00
CA LEU A 29 -6.18 -0.23 4.88
C LEU A 29 -6.47 -1.67 4.47
N PRO A 30 -7.69 -1.97 3.96
CA PRO A 30 -8.00 -3.28 3.38
C PRO A 30 -7.02 -3.65 2.26
N ILE A 31 -6.63 -4.93 2.18
CA ILE A 31 -5.73 -5.44 1.12
C ILE A 31 -6.25 -5.07 -0.27
N LEU A 32 -7.54 -5.22 -0.50
CA LEU A 32 -8.18 -4.85 -1.78
C LEU A 32 -7.95 -3.38 -2.13
N VAL A 33 -8.05 -2.47 -1.15
CA VAL A 33 -7.84 -1.04 -1.36
C VAL A 33 -6.40 -0.75 -1.79
N HIS A 34 -5.42 -1.42 -1.15
CA HIS A 34 -4.02 -1.30 -1.58
C HIS A 34 -3.85 -1.73 -3.03
N THR A 35 -4.42 -2.87 -3.40
CA THR A 35 -4.37 -3.38 -4.78
C THR A 35 -4.98 -2.39 -5.77
N ILE A 36 -6.20 -1.90 -5.51
CA ILE A 36 -6.88 -0.96 -6.40
C ILE A 36 -6.09 0.35 -6.54
N LYS A 37 -5.50 0.87 -5.45
CA LYS A 37 -4.71 2.11 -5.46
C LYS A 37 -3.53 2.07 -6.43
N VAL A 38 -2.90 0.91 -6.66
CA VAL A 38 -1.80 0.80 -7.63
C VAL A 38 -2.32 1.04 -9.05
N PHE A 39 -3.44 0.44 -9.43
CA PHE A 39 -4.07 0.64 -10.74
C PHE A 39 -4.67 2.05 -10.88
N GLN A 40 -5.27 2.60 -9.81
CA GLN A 40 -5.78 3.97 -9.77
C GLN A 40 -4.70 5.00 -10.07
N LYS A 41 -3.47 4.81 -9.54
CA LYS A 41 -2.34 5.73 -9.76
C LYS A 41 -1.68 5.56 -11.14
N ASN A 42 -1.92 4.46 -11.86
CA ASN A 42 -1.29 4.21 -13.15
C ASN A 42 -2.00 4.96 -14.27
N ASN A 43 -1.29 5.86 -14.96
CA ASN A 43 -1.87 6.70 -16.02
C ASN A 43 -2.27 5.93 -17.27
N ASN A 44 -1.76 4.71 -17.46
CA ASN A 44 -2.10 3.86 -18.60
C ASN A 44 -3.31 2.96 -18.35
N ILE A 45 -3.96 3.06 -17.19
CA ILE A 45 -5.22 2.39 -16.87
C ILE A 45 -6.31 3.45 -16.79
N GLU A 46 -7.33 3.30 -17.62
CA GLU A 46 -8.43 4.27 -17.68
C GLU A 46 -9.69 3.79 -16.93
N GLU A 47 -9.86 2.48 -16.78
CA GLU A 47 -11.02 1.87 -16.11
C GLU A 47 -10.59 0.77 -15.16
N ILE A 48 -11.28 0.66 -14.03
CA ILE A 48 -11.15 -0.45 -13.08
C ILE A 48 -12.52 -1.05 -12.82
N ILE A 49 -12.62 -2.38 -12.96
CA ILE A 49 -13.80 -3.15 -12.61
C ILE A 49 -13.42 -4.06 -11.44
N VAL A 50 -14.18 -3.99 -10.34
CA VAL A 50 -13.95 -4.89 -9.20
C VAL A 50 -15.02 -5.97 -9.20
N VAL A 51 -14.59 -7.22 -9.20
CA VAL A 51 -15.48 -8.38 -9.10
C VAL A 51 -15.39 -8.91 -7.68
N ALA A 52 -16.43 -8.69 -6.88
CA ALA A 52 -16.48 -9.03 -5.46
C ALA A 52 -17.54 -10.12 -5.19
N ASN A 53 -17.50 -10.73 -4.01
CA ASN A 53 -18.63 -11.55 -3.57
C ASN A 53 -19.87 -10.66 -3.41
N GLU A 54 -21.04 -11.15 -3.78
CA GLU A 54 -22.31 -10.41 -3.82
C GLU A 54 -22.58 -9.67 -2.50
N ASN A 55 -22.40 -10.34 -1.37
CA ASN A 55 -22.64 -9.79 -0.04
C ASN A 55 -21.73 -8.60 0.31
N PHE A 56 -20.62 -8.43 -0.38
CA PHE A 56 -19.62 -7.40 -0.11
C PHE A 56 -19.55 -6.30 -1.18
N VAL A 57 -20.40 -6.35 -2.20
CA VAL A 57 -20.48 -5.28 -3.22
C VAL A 57 -20.74 -3.90 -2.58
N PRO A 58 -21.68 -3.74 -1.63
CA PRO A 58 -21.89 -2.44 -0.96
C PRO A 58 -20.66 -1.95 -0.19
N LEU A 59 -19.94 -2.86 0.50
CA LEU A 59 -18.72 -2.54 1.23
C LEU A 59 -17.59 -2.07 0.29
N VAL A 60 -17.45 -2.72 -0.87
CA VAL A 60 -16.45 -2.29 -1.86
C VAL A 60 -16.77 -0.91 -2.40
N TRP A 61 -18.05 -0.59 -2.66
CA TRP A 61 -18.47 0.76 -3.06
C TRP A 61 -18.22 1.80 -1.96
N GLN A 62 -18.35 1.43 -0.68
CA GLN A 62 -17.95 2.29 0.44
C GLN A 62 -16.47 2.61 0.36
N PHE A 63 -15.58 1.61 0.19
CA PHE A 63 -14.15 1.84 0.01
C PHE A 63 -13.81 2.71 -1.20
N VAL A 64 -14.52 2.52 -2.31
CA VAL A 64 -14.35 3.36 -3.52
C VAL A 64 -14.57 4.83 -3.19
N ARG A 65 -15.62 5.15 -2.45
CA ARG A 65 -15.92 6.54 -2.02
C ARG A 65 -14.93 7.07 -1.00
N GLU A 66 -14.67 6.33 0.07
CA GLU A 66 -13.78 6.74 1.17
C GLU A 66 -12.34 7.00 0.70
N HIS A 67 -11.90 6.28 -0.33
CA HIS A 67 -10.52 6.39 -0.81
C HIS A 67 -10.39 7.07 -2.18
N SER A 68 -11.46 7.73 -2.66
CA SER A 68 -11.47 8.48 -3.94
C SER A 68 -10.94 7.66 -5.13
N LEU A 69 -11.40 6.41 -5.26
CA LEU A 69 -10.95 5.49 -6.31
C LEU A 69 -11.72 5.73 -7.61
N ASN A 70 -11.53 6.90 -8.22
CA ASN A 70 -12.36 7.46 -9.30
C ASN A 70 -12.33 6.66 -10.61
N LYS A 71 -11.31 5.81 -10.86
CA LYS A 71 -11.26 4.92 -12.03
C LYS A 71 -12.09 3.66 -11.85
N VAL A 72 -12.59 3.36 -10.65
CA VAL A 72 -13.50 2.23 -10.43
C VAL A 72 -14.86 2.60 -11.00
N SER A 73 -15.13 2.12 -12.19
CA SER A 73 -16.40 2.36 -12.90
C SER A 73 -17.51 1.41 -12.46
N ARG A 74 -17.16 0.21 -12.05
CA ARG A 74 -18.12 -0.85 -11.66
C ARG A 74 -17.57 -1.74 -10.55
N VAL A 75 -18.48 -2.10 -9.65
CA VAL A 75 -18.31 -3.20 -8.69
C VAL A 75 -19.43 -4.18 -8.95
N VAL A 76 -19.11 -5.41 -9.31
CA VAL A 76 -20.06 -6.43 -9.73
C VAL A 76 -19.93 -7.70 -8.89
N ALA A 77 -21.04 -8.43 -8.74
CA ALA A 77 -21.01 -9.73 -8.11
C ALA A 77 -20.25 -10.74 -8.98
N GLY A 78 -19.32 -11.47 -8.38
CA GLY A 78 -18.66 -12.62 -8.99
C GLY A 78 -19.50 -13.88 -8.91
N ALA A 79 -18.96 -14.98 -9.39
CA ALA A 79 -19.61 -16.28 -9.40
C ALA A 79 -18.82 -17.31 -8.57
N ALA A 80 -19.22 -18.57 -8.63
CA ALA A 80 -18.66 -19.67 -7.83
C ALA A 80 -17.20 -19.95 -8.14
N THR A 81 -16.77 -19.76 -9.40
CA THR A 81 -15.39 -20.01 -9.81
C THR A 81 -14.64 -18.74 -10.19
N ARG A 82 -13.28 -18.80 -10.16
CA ARG A 82 -12.43 -17.70 -10.64
C ARG A 82 -12.67 -17.42 -12.12
N GLN A 83 -12.82 -18.48 -12.93
CA GLN A 83 -13.08 -18.38 -14.37
C GLN A 83 -14.39 -17.61 -14.66
N GLU A 84 -15.49 -17.96 -13.99
CA GLU A 84 -16.77 -17.28 -14.15
C GLU A 84 -16.70 -15.82 -13.67
N SER A 85 -16.04 -15.57 -12.53
CA SER A 85 -15.82 -14.20 -12.03
C SER A 85 -15.01 -13.35 -13.00
N SER A 86 -13.96 -13.94 -13.62
CA SER A 86 -13.17 -13.29 -14.67
C SER A 86 -14.04 -12.93 -15.88
N LYS A 87 -14.85 -13.88 -16.37
CA LYS A 87 -15.81 -13.64 -17.46
C LYS A 87 -16.78 -12.49 -17.16
N ILE A 88 -17.36 -12.47 -15.96
CA ILE A 88 -18.25 -11.38 -15.55
C ILE A 88 -17.52 -10.04 -15.63
N GLY A 89 -16.30 -9.96 -15.13
CA GLY A 89 -15.48 -8.74 -15.22
C GLY A 89 -15.23 -8.30 -16.66
N ILE A 90 -14.87 -9.26 -17.54
CA ILE A 90 -14.64 -9.01 -18.98
C ILE A 90 -15.90 -8.47 -19.65
N ASP A 91 -17.06 -9.08 -19.41
CA ASP A 91 -18.33 -8.69 -19.99
C ASP A 91 -18.80 -7.29 -19.51
N ARG A 92 -18.22 -6.76 -18.45
CA ARG A 92 -18.54 -5.44 -17.88
C ARG A 92 -17.57 -4.34 -18.27
N CYS A 93 -16.53 -4.64 -19.06
CA CYS A 93 -15.64 -3.62 -19.60
C CYS A 93 -16.39 -2.64 -20.52
N ASP A 94 -15.90 -1.42 -20.57
CA ASP A 94 -16.40 -0.41 -21.50
C ASP A 94 -16.22 -0.88 -22.96
N LYS A 95 -17.14 -0.48 -23.84
CA LYS A 95 -17.12 -0.84 -25.26
C LYS A 95 -15.85 -0.36 -26.00
N LYS A 96 -15.16 0.65 -25.47
CA LYS A 96 -13.91 1.19 -26.00
C LYS A 96 -12.67 0.43 -25.53
N THR A 97 -12.83 -0.58 -24.66
CA THR A 97 -11.71 -1.38 -24.12
C THR A 97 -11.05 -2.16 -25.26
N LYS A 98 -9.73 -1.98 -25.38
CA LYS A 98 -8.89 -2.71 -26.32
C LYS A 98 -8.08 -3.80 -25.62
N TYR A 99 -7.59 -3.50 -24.42
CA TYR A 99 -6.75 -4.42 -23.62
C TYR A 99 -7.30 -4.51 -22.21
N VAL A 100 -7.22 -5.71 -21.63
CA VAL A 100 -7.71 -6.04 -20.30
C VAL A 100 -6.57 -6.63 -19.48
N LEU A 101 -6.41 -6.13 -18.27
CA LEU A 101 -5.50 -6.69 -17.28
C LEU A 101 -6.34 -7.32 -16.15
N ILE A 102 -6.18 -8.62 -15.94
CA ILE A 102 -6.91 -9.39 -14.92
C ILE A 102 -5.98 -9.64 -13.75
N HIS A 103 -6.36 -9.19 -12.56
CA HIS A 103 -5.51 -9.20 -11.38
C HIS A 103 -6.22 -9.72 -10.12
N ASP A 104 -5.49 -10.49 -9.32
CA ASP A 104 -5.99 -10.95 -8.01
C ASP A 104 -6.04 -9.78 -7.02
N GLY A 105 -7.20 -9.49 -6.43
CA GLY A 105 -7.40 -8.42 -5.44
C GLY A 105 -6.62 -8.58 -4.13
N VAL A 106 -5.94 -9.71 -3.96
CA VAL A 106 -5.08 -10.05 -2.80
C VAL A 106 -3.59 -10.05 -3.13
N ARG A 107 -3.17 -9.31 -4.17
CA ARG A 107 -1.76 -9.05 -4.52
C ARG A 107 -1.47 -7.54 -4.47
N PRO A 108 -1.37 -6.96 -3.26
CA PRO A 108 -1.25 -5.51 -3.10
C PRO A 108 0.11 -4.94 -3.51
N PHE A 109 1.08 -5.79 -3.85
CA PHE A 109 2.46 -5.38 -4.13
C PHE A 109 2.84 -5.38 -5.61
N ILE A 110 1.86 -5.43 -6.51
CA ILE A 110 2.13 -5.23 -7.94
C ILE A 110 2.81 -3.88 -8.18
N SER A 111 3.81 -3.83 -9.04
CA SER A 111 4.50 -2.60 -9.39
C SER A 111 3.87 -1.91 -10.60
N THR A 112 3.94 -0.58 -10.63
CA THR A 112 3.57 0.23 -11.81
C THR A 112 4.39 -0.15 -13.04
N GLN A 113 5.67 -0.50 -12.84
CA GLN A 113 6.54 -0.96 -13.92
C GLN A 113 5.99 -2.23 -14.58
N THR A 114 5.67 -3.27 -13.80
CA THR A 114 5.09 -4.52 -14.34
C THR A 114 3.78 -4.27 -15.10
N ILE A 115 2.91 -3.39 -14.58
CA ILE A 115 1.66 -3.02 -15.28
C ILE A 115 1.99 -2.38 -16.63
N ASN A 116 2.93 -1.45 -16.68
CA ASN A 116 3.32 -0.76 -17.91
C ASN A 116 3.96 -1.72 -18.93
N GLU A 117 4.83 -2.63 -18.49
CA GLU A 117 5.41 -3.66 -19.35
C GLU A 117 4.34 -4.57 -19.96
N LEU A 118 3.36 -5.02 -19.16
CA LEU A 118 2.22 -5.80 -19.67
C LEU A 118 1.45 -5.04 -20.75
N ILE A 119 1.20 -3.73 -20.55
CA ILE A 119 0.49 -2.90 -21.54
C ILE A 119 1.29 -2.73 -22.83
N VAL A 120 2.61 -2.68 -22.75
CA VAL A 120 3.46 -2.64 -23.96
C VAL A 120 3.39 -3.96 -24.71
N TRP A 121 3.62 -5.07 -24.04
CA TRP A 121 3.74 -6.39 -24.66
C TRP A 121 2.40 -6.97 -25.13
N VAL A 122 1.29 -6.66 -24.47
CA VAL A 122 -0.03 -7.12 -24.93
C VAL A 122 -0.45 -6.52 -26.26
N LYS A 123 0.03 -5.34 -26.59
CA LYS A 123 -0.19 -4.72 -27.91
C LYS A 123 0.47 -5.50 -29.04
N ILE A 124 1.55 -6.20 -28.74
CA ILE A 124 2.34 -6.99 -29.72
C ILE A 124 1.86 -8.44 -29.75
N HIS A 125 1.74 -9.06 -28.58
CA HIS A 125 1.51 -10.51 -28.45
C HIS A 125 0.05 -10.89 -28.17
N LYS A 126 -0.83 -9.92 -27.90
CA LYS A 126 -2.27 -10.09 -27.61
C LYS A 126 -2.61 -10.86 -26.33
N ALA A 127 -1.70 -11.69 -25.82
CA ALA A 127 -1.83 -12.41 -24.55
C ALA A 127 -0.47 -12.45 -23.84
N VAL A 128 -0.42 -11.98 -22.58
CA VAL A 128 0.81 -11.85 -21.81
C VAL A 128 0.55 -12.27 -20.36
N ASP A 129 1.43 -13.09 -19.81
CA ASP A 129 1.40 -13.52 -18.41
C ASP A 129 2.55 -12.92 -17.62
N THR A 130 2.31 -12.62 -16.36
CA THR A 130 3.35 -12.22 -15.40
C THR A 130 3.90 -13.45 -14.71
N VAL A 131 5.20 -13.68 -14.83
CA VAL A 131 5.83 -14.89 -14.27
C VAL A 131 7.11 -14.56 -13.50
N ILE A 132 7.46 -15.43 -12.53
CA ILE A 132 8.75 -15.40 -11.84
C ILE A 132 9.42 -16.75 -11.88
N PRO A 133 10.77 -16.85 -11.83
CA PRO A 133 11.47 -18.12 -11.72
C PRO A 133 11.02 -18.91 -10.49
N SER A 134 10.96 -20.25 -10.60
CA SER A 134 10.78 -21.10 -9.41
C SER A 134 12.06 -21.10 -8.59
N ALA A 135 11.95 -20.78 -7.30
CA ALA A 135 13.07 -20.90 -6.37
C ALA A 135 13.34 -22.36 -5.99
N ASP A 136 12.28 -23.13 -5.84
CA ASP A 136 12.35 -24.53 -5.43
C ASP A 136 12.38 -25.46 -6.64
N THR A 137 12.90 -26.67 -6.44
CA THR A 137 12.80 -27.77 -7.38
C THR A 137 11.35 -28.25 -7.45
N ILE A 138 10.77 -28.27 -8.64
CA ILE A 138 9.41 -28.80 -8.86
C ILE A 138 9.53 -30.29 -9.17
N VAL A 139 8.76 -31.08 -8.45
CA VAL A 139 8.66 -32.52 -8.68
C VAL A 139 7.24 -32.88 -9.15
N GLN A 140 7.16 -33.71 -10.14
CA GLN A 140 5.90 -34.31 -10.56
C GLN A 140 5.75 -35.67 -9.87
N ILE A 141 4.60 -35.92 -9.25
CA ILE A 141 4.31 -37.18 -8.57
C ILE A 141 3.24 -37.97 -9.32
N ASN A 142 3.29 -39.29 -9.24
CA ASN A 142 2.22 -40.16 -9.68
C ASN A 142 1.12 -40.30 -8.60
N ARG A 143 0.04 -41.02 -8.93
CA ARG A 143 -1.10 -41.21 -7.99
C ARG A 143 -0.74 -41.96 -6.71
N ASN A 144 0.37 -42.69 -6.68
CA ASN A 144 0.86 -43.47 -5.54
C ASN A 144 1.86 -42.66 -4.67
N GLY A 145 2.09 -41.37 -4.99
CA GLY A 145 2.98 -40.49 -4.22
C GLY A 145 4.46 -40.57 -4.59
N PHE A 146 4.86 -41.38 -5.55
CA PHE A 146 6.26 -41.47 -6.03
C PHE A 146 6.57 -40.38 -7.03
N ILE A 147 7.80 -39.85 -6.97
CA ILE A 147 8.30 -38.87 -7.97
C ILE A 147 8.33 -39.58 -9.34
N SER A 148 7.63 -39.02 -10.32
CA SER A 148 7.58 -39.51 -11.70
C SER A 148 8.44 -38.69 -12.65
N ASN A 149 8.72 -37.42 -12.35
CA ASN A 149 9.55 -36.54 -13.14
C ASN A 149 10.08 -35.37 -12.33
N ILE A 150 11.25 -34.86 -12.71
CA ILE A 150 11.83 -33.61 -12.20
C ILE A 150 12.12 -32.73 -13.42
N PRO A 151 11.20 -31.83 -13.78
CA PRO A 151 11.38 -30.94 -14.94
C PRO A 151 12.59 -30.02 -14.80
N ASP A 152 13.18 -29.61 -15.92
CA ASP A 152 14.25 -28.61 -15.92
C ASP A 152 13.76 -27.28 -15.33
N ARG A 153 14.29 -26.91 -14.16
CA ARG A 153 13.93 -25.70 -13.44
C ARG A 153 14.19 -24.42 -14.25
N SER A 154 15.15 -24.43 -15.16
CA SER A 154 15.46 -23.27 -15.99
C SER A 154 14.29 -22.84 -16.88
N LEU A 155 13.43 -23.79 -17.25
CA LEU A 155 12.23 -23.59 -18.07
C LEU A 155 10.96 -23.35 -17.25
N LEU A 156 11.02 -23.55 -15.92
CA LEU A 156 9.84 -23.42 -15.07
C LEU A 156 9.69 -22.02 -14.52
N ARG A 157 8.46 -21.55 -14.54
CA ARG A 157 8.06 -20.26 -13.99
C ARG A 157 6.82 -20.45 -13.11
N ARG A 158 6.70 -19.60 -12.11
CA ARG A 158 5.46 -19.48 -11.31
C ARG A 158 4.65 -18.33 -11.86
N GLY A 159 3.40 -18.58 -12.27
CA GLY A 159 2.46 -17.58 -12.73
C GLY A 159 2.07 -16.62 -11.60
N GLN A 160 2.01 -15.36 -11.95
CA GLN A 160 1.45 -14.30 -11.10
C GLN A 160 0.27 -13.66 -11.81
N THR A 161 -0.17 -12.53 -11.32
CA THR A 161 -1.08 -11.60 -11.99
C THR A 161 -0.53 -10.18 -11.80
N PRO A 162 -0.84 -9.22 -12.73
CA PRO A 162 -1.86 -9.25 -13.78
C PRO A 162 -1.50 -10.17 -14.95
N GLN A 163 -2.55 -10.74 -15.58
CA GLN A 163 -2.49 -11.32 -16.90
C GLN A 163 -3.13 -10.34 -17.87
N ALA A 164 -2.49 -10.05 -18.99
CA ALA A 164 -2.96 -9.03 -19.93
C ALA A 164 -3.37 -9.63 -21.27
N PHE A 165 -4.49 -9.18 -21.81
CA PHE A 165 -5.06 -9.73 -23.04
C PHE A 165 -5.65 -8.63 -23.93
N GLU A 166 -5.61 -8.87 -25.26
CA GLU A 166 -6.50 -8.19 -26.18
C GLU A 166 -7.95 -8.56 -25.82
N TYR A 167 -8.84 -7.56 -25.70
CA TYR A 167 -10.20 -7.75 -25.19
C TYR A 167 -11.00 -8.79 -25.98
N GLN A 168 -10.94 -8.75 -27.32
CA GLN A 168 -11.68 -9.69 -28.16
C GLN A 168 -11.15 -11.12 -28.05
N LEU A 169 -9.82 -11.28 -27.90
CA LEU A 169 -9.20 -12.59 -27.73
C LEU A 169 -9.66 -13.26 -26.44
N ILE A 170 -9.57 -12.55 -25.30
CA ILE A 170 -9.95 -13.17 -24.02
C ILE A 170 -11.45 -13.42 -23.93
N LYS A 171 -12.28 -12.53 -24.47
CA LYS A 171 -13.72 -12.74 -24.55
C LYS A 171 -14.05 -14.03 -25.32
N LYS A 172 -13.46 -14.19 -26.51
CA LYS A 172 -13.63 -15.40 -27.32
C LYS A 172 -13.10 -16.65 -26.61
N ALA A 173 -12.01 -16.54 -25.83
CA ALA A 173 -11.48 -17.67 -25.08
C ALA A 173 -12.47 -18.16 -24.01
N HIS A 174 -13.10 -17.25 -23.29
CA HIS A 174 -14.16 -17.59 -22.31
C HIS A 174 -15.42 -18.17 -22.98
N GLU A 175 -15.86 -17.62 -24.11
CA GLU A 175 -16.99 -18.16 -24.89
C GLU A 175 -16.70 -19.56 -25.39
N THR A 176 -15.49 -19.79 -25.91
CA THR A 176 -15.05 -21.11 -26.38
C THR A 176 -15.00 -22.12 -25.23
N ALA A 177 -14.49 -21.71 -24.07
CA ALA A 177 -14.44 -22.54 -22.87
C ALA A 177 -15.86 -22.94 -22.41
N LEU A 178 -16.80 -22.00 -22.41
CA LEU A 178 -18.20 -22.24 -22.07
C LEU A 178 -18.82 -23.29 -23.03
N ASN A 179 -18.66 -23.11 -24.33
CA ASN A 179 -19.17 -24.03 -25.36
C ASN A 179 -18.55 -25.43 -25.25
N ARG A 180 -17.33 -25.56 -24.77
CA ARG A 180 -16.63 -26.84 -24.53
C ARG A 180 -16.86 -27.37 -23.11
N ASN A 181 -17.71 -26.75 -22.29
CA ASN A 181 -17.99 -27.12 -20.91
C ASN A 181 -16.74 -27.16 -20.01
N ILE A 182 -15.75 -26.29 -20.26
CA ILE A 182 -14.55 -26.14 -19.45
C ILE A 182 -14.85 -25.17 -18.32
N LYS A 183 -14.96 -25.68 -17.08
CA LYS A 183 -15.46 -24.92 -15.93
C LYS A 183 -14.40 -24.51 -14.92
N ASN A 184 -13.21 -25.14 -14.92
CA ASN A 184 -12.21 -25.02 -13.86
C ASN A 184 -10.82 -24.72 -14.40
N ALA A 185 -10.68 -23.74 -15.30
CA ALA A 185 -9.37 -23.25 -15.67
C ALA A 185 -8.73 -22.52 -14.46
N THR A 186 -7.48 -22.86 -14.20
CA THR A 186 -6.71 -22.31 -13.07
C THR A 186 -6.44 -20.81 -13.24
N ASP A 187 -6.28 -20.36 -14.50
CA ASP A 187 -6.06 -18.98 -14.88
C ASP A 187 -6.61 -18.69 -16.31
N ASP A 188 -6.56 -17.41 -16.70
CA ASP A 188 -7.11 -16.97 -17.99
C ASP A 188 -6.17 -17.28 -19.15
N CYS A 189 -4.86 -17.41 -18.92
CA CYS A 189 -3.88 -17.83 -19.94
C CYS A 189 -4.15 -19.25 -20.43
N ALA A 190 -4.56 -20.16 -19.54
CA ALA A 190 -4.90 -21.54 -19.94
C ALA A 190 -6.05 -21.57 -20.95
N LEU A 191 -7.04 -20.67 -20.85
CA LEU A 191 -8.15 -20.58 -21.81
C LEU A 191 -7.67 -20.13 -23.19
N VAL A 192 -6.76 -19.16 -23.23
CA VAL A 192 -6.17 -18.67 -24.48
C VAL A 192 -5.30 -19.75 -25.15
N MET A 193 -4.50 -20.47 -24.35
CA MET A 193 -3.68 -21.60 -24.86
C MET A 193 -4.52 -22.73 -25.43
N GLN A 194 -5.71 -23.01 -24.88
CA GLN A 194 -6.63 -24.00 -25.43
C GLN A 194 -7.17 -23.63 -26.82
N MET A 195 -7.11 -22.36 -27.22
CA MET A 195 -7.36 -21.91 -28.59
C MET A 195 -6.12 -21.96 -29.46
N LYS A 196 -5.03 -22.56 -28.99
CA LYS A 196 -3.72 -22.63 -29.66
C LYS A 196 -3.09 -21.24 -29.92
N HIS A 197 -3.49 -20.21 -29.16
CA HIS A 197 -2.85 -18.91 -29.22
C HIS A 197 -1.68 -18.88 -28.22
N PRO A 198 -0.48 -18.43 -28.63
CA PRO A 198 0.67 -18.35 -27.74
C PRO A 198 0.44 -17.25 -26.68
N VAL A 199 1.01 -17.47 -25.48
CA VAL A 199 1.02 -16.49 -24.39
C VAL A 199 2.47 -16.08 -24.14
N TYR A 200 2.76 -14.80 -24.30
CA TYR A 200 4.08 -14.24 -24.01
C TYR A 200 4.25 -14.04 -22.49
N THR A 201 5.47 -14.04 -21.99
CA THR A 201 5.71 -13.86 -20.57
C THR A 201 6.54 -12.60 -20.29
N VAL A 202 6.16 -11.84 -19.25
CA VAL A 202 6.95 -10.74 -18.69
C VAL A 202 7.44 -11.12 -17.30
N MET A 203 8.59 -10.56 -16.91
CA MET A 203 9.15 -10.80 -15.60
C MET A 203 8.35 -10.04 -14.54
N GLY A 204 7.83 -10.76 -13.57
CA GLY A 204 7.19 -10.22 -12.37
C GLY A 204 8.18 -9.93 -11.26
N ASP A 205 7.65 -9.57 -10.09
CA ASP A 205 8.40 -9.31 -8.87
C ASP A 205 8.10 -10.38 -7.82
N LYS A 206 9.14 -10.86 -7.11
CA LYS A 206 8.98 -11.76 -5.97
C LYS A 206 8.13 -11.14 -4.86
N GLN A 207 8.16 -9.81 -4.71
CA GLN A 207 7.33 -9.09 -3.76
C GLN A 207 5.83 -9.08 -4.15
N ASN A 208 5.47 -9.31 -5.42
CA ASN A 208 4.08 -9.40 -5.86
C ASN A 208 3.44 -10.73 -5.41
N MET A 209 3.55 -11.00 -4.11
CA MET A 209 3.02 -12.20 -3.49
C MET A 209 1.49 -12.19 -3.41
N LYS A 210 0.89 -13.37 -3.48
CA LYS A 210 -0.55 -13.58 -3.23
C LYS A 210 -0.76 -13.85 -1.74
N ILE A 211 -1.51 -13.01 -1.05
CA ILE A 211 -1.89 -13.25 0.33
C ILE A 211 -2.94 -14.37 0.36
N THR A 212 -2.55 -15.54 0.87
CA THR A 212 -3.36 -16.76 0.83
C THR A 212 -3.58 -17.35 2.22
N HIS A 213 -2.57 -17.30 3.07
CA HIS A 213 -2.57 -17.81 4.43
C HIS A 213 -2.37 -16.69 5.46
N PRO A 214 -2.75 -16.88 6.74
CA PRO A 214 -2.53 -15.86 7.78
C PRO A 214 -1.09 -15.40 7.92
N ILE A 215 -0.12 -16.31 7.75
CA ILE A 215 1.31 -15.96 7.80
C ILE A 215 1.72 -14.94 6.72
N ASP A 216 1.04 -14.96 5.57
CA ASP A 216 1.34 -14.04 4.48
C ASP A 216 1.06 -12.58 4.86
N LEU A 217 0.15 -12.33 5.83
CA LEU A 217 -0.09 -10.97 6.35
C LEU A 217 1.12 -10.40 7.07
N HIS A 218 1.79 -11.22 7.88
CA HIS A 218 3.00 -10.77 8.59
C HIS A 218 4.12 -10.45 7.61
N ILE A 219 4.28 -11.29 6.58
CA ILE A 219 5.26 -11.04 5.52
C ILE A 219 4.89 -9.76 4.75
N ALA A 220 3.61 -9.61 4.40
CA ALA A 220 3.09 -8.44 3.71
C ALA A 220 3.28 -7.15 4.52
N ASP A 221 3.01 -7.18 5.83
CA ASP A 221 3.21 -6.02 6.69
C ASP A 221 4.68 -5.60 6.75
N LYS A 222 5.58 -6.58 6.86
CA LYS A 222 7.03 -6.31 6.80
C LYS A 222 7.48 -5.76 5.46
N LEU A 223 6.98 -6.30 4.35
CA LEU A 223 7.25 -5.76 3.01
C LEU A 223 6.73 -4.33 2.87
N PHE A 224 5.58 -4.03 3.45
CA PHE A 224 5.02 -2.67 3.45
C PHE A 224 5.93 -1.69 4.20
N GLN A 225 6.39 -2.08 5.40
CA GLN A 225 7.34 -1.29 6.17
C GLN A 225 8.64 -1.03 5.40
N LEU A 226 9.20 -2.06 4.74
CA LEU A 226 10.42 -1.91 3.92
C LEU A 226 10.19 -0.97 2.73
N ARG A 227 9.05 -1.04 2.05
CA ARG A 227 8.72 -0.11 0.96
C ARG A 227 8.60 1.33 1.43
N CYS A 228 8.02 1.57 2.62
CA CYS A 228 7.98 2.92 3.20
C CYS A 228 9.38 3.46 3.54
N GLN A 229 10.35 2.58 3.83
CA GLN A 229 11.74 2.98 4.06
C GLN A 229 12.52 3.25 2.77
N THR A 230 12.16 2.58 1.67
CA THR A 230 12.86 2.69 0.37
C THR A 230 12.18 3.65 -0.62
N THR A 231 10.95 4.01 -0.40
CA THR A 231 10.36 5.16 -1.04
C THR A 231 10.97 6.41 -0.38
N GLU A 232 12.12 6.83 -0.92
CA GLU A 232 12.25 8.25 -1.24
C GLU A 232 11.03 8.55 -2.14
N ASP A 233 9.85 8.71 -1.56
CA ASP A 233 8.85 9.57 -2.15
C ASP A 233 9.65 10.83 -2.44
N LYS A 234 9.86 11.16 -3.70
CA LYS A 234 10.32 12.48 -4.12
C LYS A 234 9.30 13.39 -3.44
N ILE A 235 9.70 13.84 -2.24
CA ILE A 235 8.93 14.83 -1.49
C ILE A 235 8.83 15.93 -2.52
N ASN A 236 7.62 16.15 -3.00
CA ASN A 236 7.37 17.04 -4.12
C ASN A 236 8.09 18.34 -3.75
N GLU A 237 9.01 18.81 -4.56
CA GLU A 237 9.72 20.07 -4.32
C GLU A 237 8.72 21.19 -3.97
N ILE A 238 7.52 21.15 -4.57
CA ILE A 238 6.36 22.00 -4.27
C ILE A 238 5.93 21.89 -2.78
N LEU A 239 6.01 20.71 -2.14
CA LEU A 239 5.68 20.56 -0.73
C LEU A 239 6.77 21.15 0.18
N LEU A 240 8.03 21.12 -0.26
CA LEU A 240 9.14 21.72 0.49
C LEU A 240 9.18 23.24 0.38
N GLU A 241 8.65 23.82 -0.71
CA GLU A 241 8.49 25.27 -0.87
C GLU A 241 7.62 25.89 0.23
N GLN A 242 6.71 25.14 0.84
CA GLN A 242 5.89 25.62 1.96
C GLN A 242 6.72 26.00 3.20
N PHE A 243 7.92 25.45 3.34
CA PHE A 243 8.82 25.73 4.46
C PHE A 243 9.77 26.90 4.16
N PHE A 244 9.82 27.35 2.89
CA PHE A 244 10.67 28.47 2.53
C PHE A 244 10.34 29.73 3.35
N ASP A 245 11.33 30.41 3.85
CA ASP A 245 11.21 31.59 4.72
C ASP A 245 10.40 31.36 6.03
N LYS A 246 10.28 30.11 6.50
CA LYS A 246 9.52 29.78 7.72
C LYS A 246 10.41 29.60 8.94
N ILE A 247 9.88 30.02 10.09
CA ILE A 247 10.46 29.78 11.43
C ILE A 247 9.80 28.54 12.02
N ILE A 248 10.61 27.50 12.28
CA ILE A 248 10.14 26.21 12.74
C ILE A 248 10.73 25.90 14.11
N ILE A 249 9.89 25.52 15.06
CA ILE A 249 10.31 25.07 16.39
C ILE A 249 10.09 23.55 16.48
N ILE A 250 11.13 22.83 16.90
CA ILE A 250 11.07 21.36 17.09
C ILE A 250 11.47 21.05 18.53
N ALA A 251 10.50 20.82 19.40
CA ALA A 251 10.73 20.31 20.74
C ALA A 251 11.22 18.85 20.66
N GLY A 252 12.24 18.48 21.41
CA GLY A 252 12.92 17.18 21.23
C GLY A 252 13.74 17.08 19.93
N GLY A 253 14.13 18.23 19.35
CA GLY A 253 14.84 18.33 18.07
C GLY A 253 16.32 17.89 18.09
N THR A 254 16.85 17.46 19.23
CA THR A 254 18.28 17.15 19.42
C THR A 254 18.61 15.67 19.28
N SER A 255 17.61 14.78 19.25
CA SER A 255 17.78 13.33 19.15
C SER A 255 16.65 12.69 18.36
N GLY A 256 16.83 11.41 17.97
CA GLY A 256 15.79 10.59 17.37
C GLY A 256 15.08 11.25 16.17
N ILE A 257 13.77 11.15 16.14
CA ILE A 257 12.88 11.67 15.08
C ILE A 257 13.03 13.19 14.93
N GLY A 258 13.04 13.94 16.05
CA GLY A 258 13.15 15.40 16.01
C GLY A 258 14.46 15.87 15.39
N LYS A 259 15.59 15.20 15.68
CA LYS A 259 16.89 15.50 15.05
C LYS A 259 16.86 15.22 13.54
N ALA A 260 16.32 14.07 13.15
CA ALA A 260 16.20 13.72 11.73
C ALA A 260 15.35 14.77 10.99
N LEU A 261 14.21 15.17 11.55
CA LEU A 261 13.34 16.21 10.99
C LEU A 261 14.06 17.57 10.92
N SER A 262 14.80 17.95 11.97
CA SER A 262 15.55 19.20 12.01
C SER A 262 16.61 19.26 10.89
N LEU A 263 17.34 18.17 10.67
CA LEU A 263 18.34 18.07 9.61
C LEU A 263 17.71 18.09 8.22
N PHE A 264 16.60 17.41 8.07
CA PHE A 264 15.85 17.32 6.80
C PHE A 264 15.29 18.68 6.38
N LEU A 265 14.67 19.43 7.29
CA LEU A 265 14.06 20.73 6.99
C LEU A 265 15.06 21.88 6.92
N LYS A 266 16.28 21.73 7.47
CA LYS A 266 17.30 22.78 7.55
C LYS A 266 17.61 23.47 6.22
N PRO A 267 17.71 22.80 5.07
CA PRO A 267 17.93 23.44 3.76
C PRO A 267 16.72 24.20 3.23
N HIS A 268 15.52 23.93 3.74
CA HIS A 268 14.25 24.41 3.20
C HIS A 268 13.58 25.49 4.03
N ALA A 269 14.00 25.69 5.29
CA ALA A 269 13.42 26.66 6.20
C ALA A 269 14.35 27.88 6.37
N LYS A 270 13.78 29.04 6.71
CA LYS A 270 14.57 30.22 7.12
C LYS A 270 15.38 29.91 8.36
N LYS A 271 14.74 29.33 9.38
CA LYS A 271 15.39 28.95 10.62
C LYS A 271 14.66 27.85 11.36
N ILE A 272 15.45 26.96 11.96
CA ILE A 272 14.94 25.86 12.80
C ILE A 272 15.51 26.00 14.19
N TYR A 273 14.63 26.01 15.18
CA TYR A 273 14.95 25.92 16.60
C TYR A 273 14.75 24.48 17.06
N ALA A 274 15.85 23.71 17.06
CA ALA A 274 15.87 22.34 17.58
C ALA A 274 16.10 22.41 19.10
N LEU A 275 15.03 22.27 19.88
CA LEU A 275 15.04 22.47 21.31
C LEU A 275 15.17 21.17 22.11
N GLY A 276 15.85 21.26 23.24
CA GLY A 276 16.03 20.15 24.18
C GLY A 276 16.72 20.61 25.47
N ARG A 277 16.77 19.73 26.47
CA ARG A 277 17.31 20.02 27.81
C ARG A 277 18.78 20.49 27.84
N LYS A 278 19.55 20.19 26.78
CA LYS A 278 20.99 20.53 26.68
C LYS A 278 21.28 21.50 25.54
N THR A 279 20.32 22.28 25.12
CA THR A 279 20.50 23.32 24.08
C THR A 279 20.87 24.65 24.67
N SER A 280 21.43 25.57 23.87
CA SER A 280 21.75 26.94 24.29
C SER A 280 20.51 27.72 24.77
N LEU A 281 19.35 27.40 24.21
CA LEU A 281 18.07 27.81 24.76
C LEU A 281 17.55 26.62 25.58
N GLU A 282 17.62 26.74 26.89
CA GLU A 282 17.18 25.68 27.80
C GLU A 282 15.68 25.40 27.61
N PHE A 283 15.35 24.14 27.29
CA PHE A 283 13.98 23.77 27.03
C PHE A 283 13.69 22.39 27.65
N ASP A 284 12.96 22.42 28.77
CA ASP A 284 12.40 21.20 29.38
C ASP A 284 10.88 21.22 29.19
N ILE A 285 10.37 20.22 28.49
CA ILE A 285 8.93 20.08 28.16
C ILE A 285 8.05 19.95 29.42
N THR A 286 8.63 19.54 30.56
CA THR A 286 7.94 19.40 31.84
C THR A 286 7.91 20.70 32.66
N ASN A 287 8.70 21.69 32.26
CA ASN A 287 8.83 22.95 32.99
C ASN A 287 8.28 24.14 32.19
N TYR A 288 7.17 24.70 32.65
CA TYR A 288 6.47 25.80 31.97
C TYR A 288 7.33 27.09 31.84
N ASP A 289 8.18 27.38 32.82
CA ASP A 289 9.00 28.60 32.80
C ASP A 289 10.10 28.52 31.75
N THR A 290 10.79 27.38 31.64
CA THR A 290 11.80 27.17 30.58
C THR A 290 11.16 27.22 29.19
N ILE A 291 9.98 26.61 29.01
CA ILE A 291 9.21 26.71 27.77
C ILE A 291 8.89 28.16 27.44
N SER A 292 8.30 28.88 28.39
CA SER A 292 7.82 30.26 28.20
C SER A 292 8.98 31.23 27.90
N ASN A 293 10.09 31.13 28.62
CA ASN A 293 11.27 31.96 28.41
C ASN A 293 11.93 31.69 27.04
N THR A 294 12.02 30.42 26.63
CA THR A 294 12.56 30.04 25.32
C THR A 294 11.68 30.55 24.20
N LEU A 295 10.35 30.37 24.28
CA LEU A 295 9.42 30.87 23.26
C LEU A 295 9.44 32.39 23.18
N LYS A 296 9.54 33.09 24.31
CA LYS A 296 9.70 34.55 24.35
C LYS A 296 10.96 34.98 23.61
N THR A 297 12.09 34.36 23.89
CA THR A 297 13.36 34.65 23.23
C THR A 297 13.29 34.44 21.71
N ILE A 298 12.67 33.33 21.27
CA ILE A 298 12.46 33.06 19.85
C ILE A 298 11.55 34.12 19.22
N TRP A 299 10.44 34.46 19.86
CA TRP A 299 9.52 35.50 19.40
C TRP A 299 10.19 36.87 19.31
N ASP A 300 10.98 37.26 20.31
CA ASP A 300 11.66 38.56 20.34
C ASP A 300 12.67 38.70 19.21
N ASN A 301 13.32 37.60 18.81
CA ASN A 301 14.27 37.55 17.70
C ASN A 301 13.62 37.49 16.31
N GLU A 302 12.57 36.70 16.15
CA GLU A 302 12.02 36.39 14.81
C GLU A 302 10.71 37.09 14.52
N LYS A 303 9.97 37.56 15.56
CA LYS A 303 8.63 38.18 15.50
C LYS A 303 7.55 37.31 14.86
N ARG A 304 7.86 36.03 14.62
CA ARG A 304 6.94 35.03 14.05
C ARG A 304 7.33 33.61 14.45
N ILE A 305 6.35 32.73 14.47
CA ILE A 305 6.50 31.27 14.63
C ILE A 305 5.53 30.62 13.66
N ASP A 306 6.02 29.97 12.61
CA ASP A 306 5.15 29.45 11.56
C ASP A 306 4.73 28.01 11.82
N TYR A 307 5.67 27.16 12.23
CA TYR A 307 5.41 25.76 12.51
C TYR A 307 6.04 25.33 13.83
N VAL A 308 5.31 24.46 14.51
CA VAL A 308 5.79 23.85 15.76
C VAL A 308 5.55 22.35 15.72
N VAL A 309 6.58 21.60 16.03
CA VAL A 309 6.54 20.14 16.10
C VAL A 309 7.00 19.69 17.47
N ASN A 310 6.22 18.85 18.14
CA ASN A 310 6.66 18.22 19.37
C ASN A 310 7.09 16.77 19.10
N CYS A 311 8.38 16.52 19.21
CA CYS A 311 9.03 15.21 19.19
C CYS A 311 9.60 14.82 20.56
N ALA A 312 9.37 15.67 21.61
CA ALA A 312 9.77 15.33 22.94
C ALA A 312 8.87 14.22 23.49
N GLY A 313 9.46 13.17 23.96
CA GLY A 313 8.78 12.03 24.55
C GLY A 313 9.78 11.12 25.25
N ASP A 314 9.30 10.32 26.17
CA ASP A 314 10.08 9.31 26.87
C ASP A 314 9.29 8.00 26.95
N LEU A 315 9.98 6.87 27.09
CA LEU A 315 9.41 5.55 27.14
C LEU A 315 10.14 4.68 28.17
N ILE A 316 9.38 4.16 29.13
CA ILE A 316 9.85 3.13 30.06
C ILE A 316 9.23 1.81 29.66
N LYS A 317 10.08 0.81 29.31
CA LYS A 317 9.63 -0.52 28.90
C LYS A 317 9.85 -1.50 30.06
N LYS A 318 8.85 -1.60 30.92
CA LYS A 318 8.81 -2.53 32.07
C LYS A 318 7.43 -3.16 32.18
N ASN A 319 7.36 -4.34 32.87
CA ASN A 319 6.07 -4.87 33.31
C ASN A 319 5.48 -3.95 34.39
N VAL A 320 4.16 -3.90 34.48
CA VAL A 320 3.45 -3.00 35.41
C VAL A 320 3.86 -3.20 36.87
N GLU A 321 4.13 -4.43 37.26
CA GLU A 321 4.59 -4.82 38.61
C GLU A 321 5.96 -4.27 39.00
N PHE A 322 6.79 -3.90 38.01
CA PHE A 322 8.13 -3.34 38.21
C PHE A 322 8.22 -1.85 37.89
N THR A 323 7.10 -1.23 37.47
CA THR A 323 7.05 0.21 37.20
C THR A 323 6.74 0.98 38.48
N SER A 324 7.63 1.88 38.90
CA SER A 324 7.37 2.71 40.07
C SER A 324 6.38 3.84 39.75
N ILE A 325 5.80 4.44 40.79
CA ILE A 325 4.89 5.58 40.64
C ILE A 325 5.63 6.78 40.07
N GLU A 326 6.88 7.00 40.47
CA GLU A 326 7.71 8.12 39.99
C GLU A 326 8.02 7.93 38.50
N GLU A 327 8.27 6.70 38.03
CA GLU A 327 8.46 6.40 36.63
C GLU A 327 7.18 6.64 35.83
N TRP A 328 6.02 6.25 36.37
CA TRP A 328 4.72 6.53 35.78
C TRP A 328 4.47 8.04 35.69
N ASP A 329 4.68 8.79 36.80
CA ASP A 329 4.49 10.23 36.84
C ASP A 329 5.42 10.95 35.86
N HIS A 330 6.68 10.51 35.73
CA HIS A 330 7.62 11.03 34.76
C HIS A 330 7.10 10.88 33.32
N ILE A 331 6.65 9.67 32.94
CA ILE A 331 6.10 9.42 31.60
C ILE A 331 4.85 10.26 31.33
N TYR A 332 3.97 10.41 32.33
CA TYR A 332 2.79 11.24 32.26
C TYR A 332 3.17 12.72 32.07
N ASP A 333 4.12 13.22 32.87
CA ASP A 333 4.57 14.60 32.79
C ASP A 333 5.21 14.92 31.45
N VAL A 334 6.07 14.05 30.93
CA VAL A 334 6.71 14.27 29.62
C VAL A 334 5.73 14.14 28.47
N ASN A 335 5.00 13.02 28.40
CA ASN A 335 4.25 12.67 27.19
C ASN A 335 2.85 13.32 27.11
N LEU A 336 2.24 13.67 28.23
CA LEU A 336 0.90 14.25 28.25
C LEU A 336 0.90 15.71 28.76
N LYS A 337 1.33 15.93 29.99
CA LYS A 337 1.33 17.26 30.59
C LYS A 337 2.26 18.21 29.85
N GLY A 338 3.43 17.75 29.42
CA GLY A 338 4.38 18.55 28.64
C GLY A 338 3.79 19.05 27.32
N ASN A 339 3.02 18.23 26.60
CA ASN A 339 2.29 18.68 25.41
C ASN A 339 1.31 19.84 25.74
N PHE A 340 0.55 19.69 26.82
CA PHE A 340 -0.37 20.75 27.27
C PHE A 340 0.38 22.05 27.63
N LEU A 341 1.47 21.95 28.38
CA LEU A 341 2.26 23.12 28.77
C LEU A 341 2.85 23.84 27.56
N PHE A 342 3.35 23.08 26.58
CA PHE A 342 3.91 23.63 25.35
C PHE A 342 2.87 24.38 24.51
N VAL A 343 1.72 23.74 24.27
CA VAL A 343 0.61 24.38 23.53
C VAL A 343 0.10 25.63 24.28
N LYS A 344 -0.06 25.53 25.61
CA LYS A 344 -0.48 26.67 26.43
C LYS A 344 0.47 27.87 26.31
N ALA A 345 1.78 27.62 26.30
CA ALA A 345 2.79 28.68 26.16
C ALA A 345 2.85 29.26 24.72
N LEU A 346 2.56 28.46 23.68
CA LEU A 346 2.52 28.91 22.30
C LEU A 346 1.28 29.70 21.92
N PHE A 347 0.15 29.40 22.53
CA PHE A 347 -1.15 29.97 22.17
C PHE A 347 -1.17 31.51 22.07
N PRO A 348 -0.55 32.31 23.00
CA PRO A 348 -0.52 33.77 22.91
C PRO A 348 0.18 34.28 21.65
N TYR A 349 1.22 33.57 21.15
CA TYR A 349 1.98 33.97 19.96
C TYR A 349 1.20 33.71 18.69
N PHE A 350 0.56 32.54 18.57
CA PHE A 350 -0.30 32.25 17.42
C PHE A 350 -1.50 33.19 17.35
N LYS A 351 -2.09 33.55 18.50
CA LYS A 351 -3.19 34.55 18.56
C LYS A 351 -2.75 35.95 18.11
N LYS A 352 -1.48 36.32 18.28
CA LYS A 352 -0.94 37.63 17.84
C LYS A 352 -0.65 37.68 16.34
N GLN A 353 -0.54 36.55 15.67
CA GLN A 353 -0.22 36.43 14.24
C GLN A 353 -1.47 36.43 13.35
N ASN A 354 -2.64 36.08 13.92
CA ASN A 354 -3.95 36.17 13.28
C ASN A 354 -4.58 37.52 13.65
#